data_1262ddd6cc9be87fc1a5f32da8732d6e
#
_entry.id   1262ddd6cc9be87fc1a5f32da8732d6e
#
_cell.length_a   1.000
_cell.length_b   1.000
_cell.length_c   1.000
_cell.angle_alpha   90.00
_cell.angle_beta   90.00
_cell.angle_gamma   90.00
#
_symmetry.space_group_name_H-M   'P 1'
#
loop_
_entity.id
_entity.type
_entity.pdbx_description
1 polymer ?
#
loop_
_entity_poly.entity_id
_entity_poly.type
_entity_poly.pdbx_seq_one_letter_code
_entity_poly.pdbx_strand_id
1 'polypeptide(L)'
;MSWSAKQYVAFEEERTRPVRDLLGALPPIDARSVIDIGCGPGNSTEELAARYPRARAIGIDSSQDMIEAARARLPNIHFKVQDLNTWNDPGPFDVILANAVLQWVPNHEVLLPAFAAKLSPRGALAVQMPDNLGEPAHRMMREVAAAGPWASKLEHASKARTPLPKPEWYYAQLKPVCSKIDIWRTTYFHSLPGGPGAVVEWFKGSGLRPFLEPLSGEERSAYLERYTAEIAKVCLPLADGGVLLPFPRVFLAAIR
;
A
#
# COMPACT_ATOMS: atom_id res chain seq x y z
N MET A 1 -5.90 -12.42 7.07
CA MET A 1 -6.79 -11.48 6.34
C MET A 1 -6.88 -11.94 4.89
N SER A 2 -8.07 -12.29 4.40
CA SER A 2 -8.25 -12.57 2.96
C SER A 2 -8.51 -11.25 2.22
N TRP A 3 -7.71 -10.88 1.25
CA TRP A 3 -7.88 -9.67 0.44
C TRP A 3 -8.77 -9.99 -0.77
N SER A 4 -9.83 -9.19 -1.03
CA SER A 4 -10.68 -9.35 -2.22
C SER A 4 -10.10 -8.56 -3.40
N ALA A 5 -9.58 -9.26 -4.40
CA ALA A 5 -9.03 -8.68 -5.63
C ALA A 5 -10.09 -7.83 -6.36
N LYS A 6 -11.37 -8.29 -6.43
CA LYS A 6 -12.45 -7.58 -7.12
C LYS A 6 -12.70 -6.18 -6.55
N GLN A 7 -12.67 -6.02 -5.23
CA GLN A 7 -12.91 -4.71 -4.59
C GLN A 7 -11.67 -3.81 -4.67
N TYR A 8 -10.48 -4.41 -4.77
CA TYR A 8 -9.22 -3.67 -4.93
C TYR A 8 -9.13 -3.00 -6.31
N VAL A 9 -9.62 -3.64 -7.36
CA VAL A 9 -9.55 -3.16 -8.75
C VAL A 9 -10.50 -1.98 -9.03
N ALA A 10 -11.52 -1.73 -8.20
CA ALA A 10 -12.50 -0.66 -8.41
C ALA A 10 -11.90 0.77 -8.53
N PHE A 11 -10.67 0.98 -8.02
CA PHE A 11 -9.93 2.25 -8.08
C PHE A 11 -8.49 2.00 -8.52
N GLU A 12 -8.33 1.22 -9.59
CA GLU A 12 -7.02 0.73 -10.01
C GLU A 12 -6.11 1.86 -10.50
N GLU A 13 -6.63 2.79 -11.29
CA GLU A 13 -5.85 3.88 -11.87
C GLU A 13 -5.24 4.77 -10.77
N GLU A 14 -6.03 5.14 -9.77
CA GLU A 14 -5.59 5.96 -8.64
C GLU A 14 -4.58 5.23 -7.76
N ARG A 15 -4.63 3.90 -7.72
CA ARG A 15 -3.69 3.06 -6.98
C ARG A 15 -2.41 2.79 -7.75
N THR A 16 -2.48 2.79 -9.07
CA THR A 16 -1.35 2.52 -9.96
C THR A 16 -0.51 3.77 -10.21
N ARG A 17 -1.11 4.96 -10.27
CA ARG A 17 -0.37 6.22 -10.47
C ARG A 17 0.83 6.39 -9.54
N PRO A 18 0.76 6.15 -8.20
CA PRO A 18 1.92 6.26 -7.33
C PRO A 18 3.05 5.29 -7.67
N VAL A 19 2.75 4.13 -8.25
CA VAL A 19 3.76 3.17 -8.73
C VAL A 19 4.52 3.76 -9.90
N ARG A 20 3.81 4.34 -10.88
CA ARG A 20 4.41 4.98 -12.05
C ARG A 20 5.30 6.14 -11.64
N ASP A 21 4.83 6.99 -10.70
CA ASP A 21 5.59 8.13 -10.18
C ASP A 21 6.88 7.65 -9.48
N LEU A 22 6.78 6.59 -8.67
CA LEU A 22 7.92 5.99 -7.98
C LEU A 22 8.94 5.40 -8.97
N LEU A 23 8.48 4.57 -9.90
CA LEU A 23 9.35 3.95 -10.90
C LEU A 23 9.98 4.99 -11.83
N GLY A 24 9.24 6.07 -12.16
CA GLY A 24 9.73 7.20 -12.96
C GLY A 24 10.86 7.99 -12.27
N ALA A 25 10.91 8.00 -10.93
CA ALA A 25 11.96 8.65 -10.16
C ALA A 25 13.28 7.84 -10.09
N LEU A 26 13.26 6.55 -10.45
CA LEU A 26 14.46 5.73 -10.48
C LEU A 26 15.37 6.12 -11.65
N PRO A 27 16.70 6.11 -11.46
CA PRO A 27 17.64 6.32 -12.55
C PRO A 27 17.49 5.22 -13.61
N PRO A 28 18.07 5.40 -14.80
CA PRO A 28 18.17 4.33 -15.79
C PRO A 28 18.95 3.14 -15.23
N ILE A 29 18.33 1.95 -15.20
CA ILE A 29 18.90 0.68 -14.76
C ILE A 29 18.69 -0.34 -15.88
N ASP A 30 19.75 -1.00 -16.35
CA ASP A 30 19.63 -2.16 -17.23
C ASP A 30 19.29 -3.41 -16.39
N ALA A 31 18.06 -3.46 -15.90
CA ALA A 31 17.62 -4.51 -15.00
C ALA A 31 17.43 -5.86 -15.73
N ARG A 32 17.86 -6.93 -15.06
CA ARG A 32 17.69 -8.34 -15.47
C ARG A 32 16.87 -9.15 -14.47
N SER A 33 16.83 -8.71 -13.22
CA SER A 33 16.08 -9.36 -12.14
C SER A 33 15.36 -8.31 -11.30
N VAL A 34 14.04 -8.37 -11.27
CA VAL A 34 13.20 -7.43 -10.51
C VAL A 34 12.16 -8.19 -9.68
N ILE A 35 11.85 -7.65 -8.52
CA ILE A 35 10.85 -8.25 -7.63
C ILE A 35 9.89 -7.19 -7.11
N ASP A 36 8.61 -7.56 -7.06
CA ASP A 36 7.52 -6.78 -6.44
C ASP A 36 7.09 -7.47 -5.15
N ILE A 37 7.35 -6.82 -4.03
CA ILE A 37 7.06 -7.31 -2.68
C ILE A 37 5.69 -6.79 -2.23
N GLY A 38 4.77 -7.69 -1.89
CA GLY A 38 3.38 -7.37 -1.63
C GLY A 38 2.67 -6.96 -2.92
N CYS A 39 2.85 -7.77 -3.96
CA CYS A 39 2.40 -7.49 -5.32
C CYS A 39 0.88 -7.38 -5.48
N GLY A 40 0.10 -7.83 -4.49
CA GLY A 40 -1.35 -7.86 -4.58
C GLY A 40 -1.85 -8.59 -5.83
N PRO A 41 -2.87 -8.08 -6.55
CA PRO A 41 -3.40 -8.70 -7.76
C PRO A 41 -2.56 -8.42 -9.02
N GLY A 42 -1.32 -7.92 -8.86
CA GLY A 42 -0.33 -7.80 -9.94
C GLY A 42 -0.29 -6.46 -10.65
N ASN A 43 -1.07 -5.45 -10.28
CA ASN A 43 -1.07 -4.14 -10.94
C ASN A 43 0.28 -3.40 -10.81
N SER A 44 0.94 -3.44 -9.65
CA SER A 44 2.29 -2.90 -9.48
C SER A 44 3.36 -3.71 -10.22
N THR A 45 3.20 -5.03 -10.25
CA THR A 45 4.08 -5.93 -11.00
C THR A 45 4.01 -5.68 -12.51
N GLU A 46 2.81 -5.36 -13.05
CA GLU A 46 2.63 -4.99 -14.45
C GLU A 46 3.41 -3.74 -14.82
N GLU A 47 3.33 -2.68 -14.01
CA GLU A 47 4.11 -1.45 -14.20
C GLU A 47 5.63 -1.70 -14.08
N LEU A 48 6.04 -2.54 -13.12
CA LEU A 48 7.44 -2.94 -12.96
C LEU A 48 7.96 -3.70 -14.18
N ALA A 49 7.20 -4.66 -14.69
CA ALA A 49 7.55 -5.43 -15.87
C ALA A 49 7.56 -4.56 -17.15
N ALA A 50 6.60 -3.65 -17.29
CA ALA A 50 6.57 -2.69 -18.40
C ALA A 50 7.78 -1.76 -18.39
N ARG A 51 8.22 -1.30 -17.20
CA ARG A 51 9.41 -0.45 -17.04
C ARG A 51 10.71 -1.18 -17.37
N TYR A 52 10.78 -2.50 -17.09
CA TYR A 52 11.95 -3.34 -17.29
C TYR A 52 11.65 -4.60 -18.12
N PRO A 53 11.32 -4.44 -19.42
CA PRO A 53 10.79 -5.52 -20.25
C PRO A 53 11.80 -6.65 -20.54
N ARG A 54 13.09 -6.43 -20.26
CA ARG A 54 14.16 -7.45 -20.38
C ARG A 54 14.46 -8.17 -19.07
N ALA A 55 13.83 -7.73 -17.97
CA ALA A 55 14.07 -8.33 -16.67
C ALA A 55 13.15 -9.53 -16.43
N ARG A 56 13.67 -10.52 -15.70
CA ARG A 56 12.83 -11.52 -15.07
C ARG A 56 12.11 -10.87 -13.89
N ALA A 57 10.80 -10.72 -14.00
CA ALA A 57 9.96 -10.18 -12.94
C ALA A 57 9.40 -11.31 -12.07
N ILE A 58 9.37 -11.07 -10.76
CA ILE A 58 8.77 -11.94 -9.75
C ILE A 58 7.85 -11.09 -8.88
N GLY A 59 6.65 -11.62 -8.52
CA GLY A 59 5.77 -11.02 -7.53
C GLY A 59 5.60 -11.95 -6.32
N ILE A 60 5.60 -11.38 -5.11
CA ILE A 60 5.29 -12.12 -3.88
C ILE A 60 4.22 -11.39 -3.07
N ASP A 61 3.29 -12.15 -2.50
CA ASP A 61 2.26 -11.66 -1.57
C ASP A 61 1.90 -12.76 -0.57
N SER A 62 1.48 -12.40 0.62
CA SER A 62 1.05 -13.36 1.64
C SER A 62 -0.35 -13.94 1.41
N SER A 63 -1.15 -13.33 0.54
CA SER A 63 -2.52 -13.73 0.24
C SER A 63 -2.60 -14.64 -0.98
N GLN A 64 -3.14 -15.85 -0.80
CA GLN A 64 -3.40 -16.80 -1.88
C GLN A 64 -4.33 -16.18 -2.94
N ASP A 65 -5.42 -15.52 -2.54
CA ASP A 65 -6.40 -14.90 -3.45
C ASP A 65 -5.74 -13.83 -4.34
N MET A 66 -4.81 -13.04 -3.76
CA MET A 66 -4.06 -12.03 -4.51
C MET A 66 -3.13 -12.66 -5.55
N ILE A 67 -2.41 -13.71 -5.16
CA ILE A 67 -1.51 -14.42 -6.07
C ILE A 67 -2.27 -15.11 -7.20
N GLU A 68 -3.45 -15.66 -6.95
CA GLU A 68 -4.30 -16.24 -8.00
C GLU A 68 -4.77 -15.18 -8.99
N ALA A 69 -5.21 -14.01 -8.50
CA ALA A 69 -5.58 -12.88 -9.34
C ALA A 69 -4.38 -12.34 -10.15
N ALA A 70 -3.19 -12.26 -9.54
CA ALA A 70 -1.97 -11.82 -10.21
C ALA A 70 -1.55 -12.78 -11.34
N ARG A 71 -1.65 -14.09 -11.11
CA ARG A 71 -1.39 -15.12 -12.13
C ARG A 71 -2.37 -15.06 -13.30
N ALA A 72 -3.65 -14.81 -12.99
CA ALA A 72 -4.67 -14.64 -14.04
C ALA A 72 -4.42 -13.37 -14.86
N ARG A 73 -3.96 -12.29 -14.23
CA ARG A 73 -3.64 -11.01 -14.89
C ARG A 73 -2.38 -11.09 -15.75
N LEU A 74 -1.32 -11.71 -15.22
CA LEU A 74 0.03 -11.74 -15.81
C LEU A 74 0.57 -13.18 -15.90
N PRO A 75 0.03 -14.02 -16.80
CA PRO A 75 0.32 -15.45 -16.83
C PRO A 75 1.79 -15.78 -17.13
N ASN A 76 2.54 -14.85 -17.68
CA ASN A 76 3.97 -15.03 -18.02
C ASN A 76 4.91 -14.58 -16.90
N ILE A 77 4.39 -14.08 -15.78
CA ILE A 77 5.19 -13.65 -14.63
C ILE A 77 5.08 -14.69 -13.52
N HIS A 78 6.17 -14.89 -12.80
CA HIS A 78 6.22 -15.83 -11.69
C HIS A 78 5.71 -15.17 -10.39
N PHE A 79 4.66 -15.74 -9.80
CA PHE A 79 4.09 -15.29 -8.54
C PHE A 79 4.14 -16.39 -7.48
N LYS A 80 4.51 -16.00 -6.24
CA LYS A 80 4.58 -16.90 -5.08
C LYS A 80 3.79 -16.36 -3.90
N VAL A 81 3.09 -17.24 -3.19
CA VAL A 81 2.60 -16.95 -1.85
C VAL A 81 3.78 -16.96 -0.89
N GLN A 82 4.08 -15.81 -0.30
CA GLN A 82 5.23 -15.63 0.58
C GLN A 82 4.98 -14.50 1.58
N ASP A 83 5.19 -14.78 2.86
CA ASP A 83 5.21 -13.75 3.90
C ASP A 83 6.57 -13.04 3.92
N LEU A 84 6.54 -11.71 3.99
CA LEU A 84 7.74 -10.86 4.05
C LEU A 84 8.62 -11.12 5.27
N ASN A 85 8.01 -11.48 6.40
CA ASN A 85 8.75 -11.77 7.64
C ASN A 85 9.61 -13.04 7.52
N THR A 86 9.28 -13.93 6.59
CA THR A 86 10.00 -15.18 6.33
C THR A 86 10.68 -15.21 4.97
N TRP A 87 10.63 -14.09 4.23
CA TRP A 87 11.23 -14.02 2.91
C TRP A 87 12.76 -14.03 2.97
N ASN A 88 13.35 -15.06 2.44
CA ASN A 88 14.80 -15.33 2.52
C ASN A 88 15.47 -15.51 1.15
N ASP A 89 14.82 -15.11 0.04
CA ASP A 89 15.45 -15.15 -1.28
C ASP A 89 16.77 -14.34 -1.23
N PRO A 90 17.89 -14.94 -1.66
CA PRO A 90 19.19 -14.29 -1.54
C PRO A 90 19.39 -13.11 -2.52
N GLY A 91 18.60 -13.02 -3.58
CA GLY A 91 18.87 -12.11 -4.70
C GLY A 91 20.03 -12.61 -5.57
N PRO A 92 20.83 -11.72 -6.22
CA PRO A 92 20.61 -10.28 -6.22
C PRO A 92 19.46 -9.85 -7.13
N PHE A 93 18.85 -8.69 -6.79
CA PHE A 93 17.84 -8.03 -7.60
C PHE A 93 18.35 -6.66 -8.07
N ASP A 94 18.03 -6.30 -9.31
CA ASP A 94 18.35 -4.96 -9.82
C ASP A 94 17.34 -3.93 -9.37
N VAL A 95 16.08 -4.34 -9.15
CA VAL A 95 15.05 -3.51 -8.54
C VAL A 95 14.22 -4.34 -7.58
N ILE A 96 14.04 -3.81 -6.36
CA ILE A 96 13.07 -4.29 -5.39
C ILE A 96 12.00 -3.21 -5.27
N LEU A 97 10.77 -3.54 -5.64
CA LEU A 97 9.59 -2.69 -5.47
C LEU A 97 8.79 -3.16 -4.25
N ALA A 98 8.37 -2.22 -3.41
CA ALA A 98 7.44 -2.44 -2.30
C ALA A 98 6.37 -1.33 -2.32
N ASN A 99 5.27 -1.58 -3.00
CA ASN A 99 4.21 -0.59 -3.18
C ASN A 99 3.02 -0.87 -2.26
N ALA A 100 2.72 0.05 -1.36
CA ALA A 100 1.56 0.01 -0.45
C ALA A 100 1.46 -1.30 0.36
N VAL A 101 2.58 -1.83 0.80
CA VAL A 101 2.68 -3.06 1.61
C VAL A 101 3.30 -2.80 2.99
N LEU A 102 4.38 -2.03 3.07
CA LEU A 102 5.15 -1.91 4.32
C LEU A 102 4.39 -1.18 5.43
N GLN A 103 3.39 -0.37 5.13
CA GLN A 103 2.52 0.22 6.17
C GLN A 103 1.75 -0.83 7.00
N TRP A 104 1.76 -2.09 6.59
CA TRP A 104 1.11 -3.21 7.29
C TRP A 104 2.11 -4.10 8.03
N VAL A 105 3.39 -3.84 7.85
CA VAL A 105 4.46 -4.70 8.39
C VAL A 105 5.27 -3.89 9.41
N PRO A 106 5.49 -4.39 10.62
CA PRO A 106 6.38 -3.78 11.60
C PRO A 106 7.86 -3.99 11.23
N ASN A 107 8.77 -3.43 12.01
CA ASN A 107 10.21 -3.70 11.96
C ASN A 107 10.90 -3.21 10.67
N HIS A 108 10.52 -2.04 10.19
CA HIS A 108 11.18 -1.42 9.02
C HIS A 108 12.70 -1.26 9.21
N GLU A 109 13.18 -1.11 10.44
CA GLU A 109 14.60 -1.03 10.81
C GLU A 109 15.39 -2.29 10.44
N VAL A 110 14.73 -3.45 10.40
CA VAL A 110 15.33 -4.72 9.98
C VAL A 110 15.10 -4.95 8.48
N LEU A 111 13.89 -4.69 8.01
CA LEU A 111 13.47 -5.03 6.64
C LEU A 111 14.18 -4.17 5.59
N LEU A 112 14.26 -2.84 5.78
CA LEU A 112 14.79 -1.96 4.75
C LEU A 112 16.30 -2.20 4.48
N PRO A 113 17.17 -2.33 5.49
CA PRO A 113 18.56 -2.73 5.26
C PRO A 113 18.69 -4.13 4.64
N ALA A 114 17.83 -5.08 5.07
CA ALA A 114 17.84 -6.43 4.51
C ALA A 114 17.44 -6.46 3.02
N PHE A 115 16.47 -5.64 2.61
CA PHE A 115 16.11 -5.48 1.20
C PHE A 115 17.24 -4.85 0.40
N ALA A 116 17.84 -3.78 0.93
CA ALA A 116 18.96 -3.12 0.29
C ALA A 116 20.18 -4.06 0.12
N ALA A 117 20.43 -4.96 1.08
CA ALA A 117 21.50 -5.96 1.00
C ALA A 117 21.28 -6.99 -0.13
N LYS A 118 20.03 -7.23 -0.54
CA LYS A 118 19.67 -8.13 -1.64
C LYS A 118 19.72 -7.47 -3.02
N LEU A 119 20.04 -6.18 -3.10
CA LEU A 119 20.22 -5.49 -4.38
C LEU A 119 21.56 -5.86 -5.03
N SER A 120 21.59 -5.90 -6.35
CA SER A 120 22.83 -5.89 -7.12
C SER A 120 23.59 -4.56 -6.93
N PRO A 121 24.88 -4.49 -7.25
CA PRO A 121 25.60 -3.21 -7.28
C PRO A 121 24.89 -2.20 -8.19
N ARG A 122 24.57 -1.01 -7.67
CA ARG A 122 23.75 0.04 -8.30
C ARG A 122 22.29 -0.35 -8.52
N GLY A 123 21.80 -1.43 -7.92
CA GLY A 123 20.39 -1.77 -7.87
C GLY A 123 19.57 -0.79 -7.02
N ALA A 124 18.27 -0.75 -7.24
CA ALA A 124 17.36 0.19 -6.60
C ALA A 124 16.34 -0.49 -5.68
N LEU A 125 16.15 0.06 -4.49
CA LEU A 125 15.01 -0.19 -3.62
C LEU A 125 14.00 0.95 -3.83
N ALA A 126 12.80 0.61 -4.27
CA ALA A 126 11.71 1.53 -4.51
C ALA A 126 10.54 1.21 -3.56
N VAL A 127 10.25 2.11 -2.64
CA VAL A 127 9.19 1.93 -1.63
C VAL A 127 8.20 3.07 -1.70
N GLN A 128 6.91 2.75 -1.68
CA GLN A 128 5.83 3.71 -1.51
C GLN A 128 4.86 3.22 -0.44
N MET A 129 4.43 4.11 0.44
CA MET A 129 3.47 3.82 1.50
C MET A 129 2.44 4.94 1.63
N PRO A 130 1.13 4.63 1.79
CA PRO A 130 0.17 5.60 2.27
C PRO A 130 0.55 6.13 3.65
N ASP A 131 0.70 7.45 3.77
CA ASP A 131 1.00 8.16 5.03
C ASP A 131 -0.22 8.97 5.48
N ASN A 132 -1.33 8.28 5.57
CA ASN A 132 -2.67 8.85 5.71
C ASN A 132 -3.39 8.49 7.02
N LEU A 133 -2.67 7.88 7.97
CA LEU A 133 -3.27 7.44 9.24
C LEU A 133 -3.81 8.63 10.07
N GLY A 134 -3.20 9.82 9.93
CA GLY A 134 -3.64 11.06 10.54
C GLY A 134 -4.78 11.79 9.81
N GLU A 135 -5.08 11.39 8.56
CA GLU A 135 -6.13 12.01 7.77
C GLU A 135 -7.52 11.80 8.38
N PRO A 136 -8.46 12.75 8.18
CA PRO A 136 -9.78 12.69 8.79
C PRO A 136 -10.49 11.36 8.59
N ALA A 137 -10.45 10.79 7.38
CA ALA A 137 -11.11 9.53 7.09
C ALA A 137 -10.58 8.36 7.95
N HIS A 138 -9.26 8.24 8.12
CA HIS A 138 -8.69 7.18 8.96
C HIS A 138 -8.86 7.45 10.46
N ARG A 139 -8.86 8.71 10.86
CA ARG A 139 -9.13 9.09 12.25
C ARG A 139 -10.56 8.70 12.63
N MET A 140 -11.55 9.03 11.78
CA MET A 140 -12.95 8.67 12.00
C MET A 140 -13.17 7.15 12.08
N MET A 141 -12.44 6.33 11.31
CA MET A 141 -12.51 4.85 11.47
C MET A 141 -12.23 4.42 12.91
N ARG A 142 -11.16 4.95 13.51
CA ARG A 142 -10.76 4.58 14.88
C ARG A 142 -11.68 5.19 15.93
N GLU A 143 -12.13 6.42 15.75
CA GLU A 143 -13.06 7.09 16.68
C GLU A 143 -14.41 6.38 16.72
N VAL A 144 -14.98 6.02 15.55
CA VAL A 144 -16.21 5.23 15.48
C VAL A 144 -16.02 3.83 16.07
N ALA A 145 -14.86 3.21 15.83
CA ALA A 145 -14.56 1.89 16.40
C ALA A 145 -14.51 1.95 17.94
N ALA A 146 -13.91 2.97 18.52
CA ALA A 146 -13.78 3.14 19.97
C ALA A 146 -15.10 3.51 20.67
N ALA A 147 -16.04 4.15 19.98
CA ALA A 147 -17.25 4.73 20.56
C ALA A 147 -18.53 3.86 20.39
N GLY A 148 -18.44 2.70 19.74
CA GLY A 148 -19.60 1.84 19.47
C GLY A 148 -19.67 0.60 20.38
N PRO A 149 -20.76 -0.19 20.33
CA PRO A 149 -20.90 -1.44 21.06
C PRO A 149 -19.89 -2.50 20.63
N TRP A 150 -19.25 -2.32 19.51
CA TRP A 150 -18.19 -3.15 18.91
C TRP A 150 -16.78 -2.82 19.39
N ALA A 151 -16.61 -1.87 20.33
CA ALA A 151 -15.28 -1.33 20.68
C ALA A 151 -14.26 -2.42 21.08
N SER A 152 -14.69 -3.40 21.91
CA SER A 152 -13.83 -4.52 22.31
C SER A 152 -13.42 -5.41 21.15
N LYS A 153 -14.28 -5.64 20.16
CA LYS A 153 -13.98 -6.42 18.96
C LYS A 153 -12.99 -5.71 18.02
N LEU A 154 -12.99 -4.37 18.04
CA LEU A 154 -12.22 -3.54 17.09
C LEU A 154 -10.93 -2.98 17.66
N GLU A 155 -10.56 -3.34 18.89
CA GLU A 155 -9.31 -2.87 19.50
C GLU A 155 -8.07 -3.22 18.65
N HIS A 156 -7.99 -4.45 18.16
CA HIS A 156 -6.90 -4.89 17.28
C HIS A 156 -6.92 -4.17 15.92
N ALA A 157 -8.11 -3.92 15.35
CA ALA A 157 -8.25 -3.19 14.09
C ALA A 157 -7.69 -1.77 14.19
N SER A 158 -7.95 -1.10 15.32
CA SER A 158 -7.45 0.26 15.58
C SER A 158 -5.91 0.32 15.69
N LYS A 159 -5.27 -0.80 16.03
CA LYS A 159 -3.82 -0.96 16.18
C LYS A 159 -3.15 -1.64 14.96
N ALA A 160 -3.91 -2.03 13.94
CA ALA A 160 -3.39 -2.76 12.78
C ALA A 160 -2.36 -1.97 11.95
N ARG A 161 -2.36 -0.65 12.09
CA ARG A 161 -1.37 0.25 11.50
C ARG A 161 -0.85 1.22 12.54
N THR A 162 0.44 1.52 12.47
CA THR A 162 1.11 2.57 13.25
C THR A 162 1.47 3.76 12.35
N PRO A 163 1.59 4.98 12.90
CA PRO A 163 2.15 6.10 12.14
C PRO A 163 3.51 5.74 11.55
N LEU A 164 3.74 6.15 10.32
CA LEU A 164 5.04 5.95 9.69
C LEU A 164 6.10 6.81 10.39
N PRO A 165 7.34 6.30 10.53
CA PRO A 165 8.48 7.10 10.96
C PRO A 165 8.67 8.35 10.09
N LYS A 166 9.38 9.35 10.62
CA LYS A 166 9.74 10.55 9.87
C LYS A 166 10.77 10.23 8.76
N PRO A 167 10.86 11.05 7.70
CA PRO A 167 11.81 10.85 6.61
C PRO A 167 13.27 10.69 7.05
N GLU A 168 13.70 11.44 8.07
CA GLU A 168 15.06 11.38 8.61
C GLU A 168 15.40 10.00 9.19
N TRP A 169 14.39 9.35 9.79
CA TRP A 169 14.55 7.99 10.32
C TRP A 169 14.80 6.98 9.18
N TYR A 170 14.02 7.04 8.09
CA TYR A 170 14.21 6.20 6.92
C TYR A 170 15.57 6.42 6.27
N TYR A 171 15.99 7.68 6.16
CA TYR A 171 17.32 8.03 5.67
C TYR A 171 18.42 7.36 6.51
N ALA A 172 18.33 7.43 7.83
CA ALA A 172 19.30 6.83 8.74
C ALA A 172 19.39 5.30 8.61
N GLN A 173 18.25 4.60 8.37
CA GLN A 173 18.26 3.16 8.17
C GLN A 173 18.94 2.73 6.85
N LEU A 174 18.82 3.52 5.80
CA LEU A 174 19.32 3.18 4.47
C LEU A 174 20.73 3.70 4.20
N LYS A 175 21.15 4.79 4.86
CA LYS A 175 22.45 5.44 4.62
C LYS A 175 23.67 4.52 4.76
N PRO A 176 23.72 3.55 5.70
CA PRO A 176 24.86 2.64 5.82
C PRO A 176 25.03 1.67 4.63
N VAL A 177 23.95 1.42 3.85
CA VAL A 177 23.91 0.39 2.80
C VAL A 177 23.59 0.93 1.40
N CYS A 178 23.23 2.23 1.30
CA CYS A 178 22.86 2.87 0.04
C CYS A 178 23.75 4.10 -0.23
N SER A 179 24.19 4.24 -1.47
CA SER A 179 25.00 5.36 -1.96
C SER A 179 24.17 6.62 -2.21
N LYS A 180 22.94 6.47 -2.70
CA LYS A 180 21.99 7.55 -2.96
C LYS A 180 20.65 7.20 -2.35
N ILE A 181 20.01 8.18 -1.72
CA ILE A 181 18.68 8.03 -1.10
C ILE A 181 17.89 9.29 -1.44
N ASP A 182 16.72 9.09 -2.04
CA ASP A 182 15.74 10.13 -2.31
C ASP A 182 14.45 9.79 -1.55
N ILE A 183 13.93 10.76 -0.79
CA ILE A 183 12.72 10.59 0.04
C ILE A 183 11.84 11.81 -0.18
N TRP A 184 10.58 11.57 -0.55
CA TRP A 184 9.62 12.66 -0.72
C TRP A 184 8.21 12.28 -0.27
N ARG A 185 7.37 13.27 -0.09
CA ARG A 185 5.92 13.12 0.14
C ARG A 185 5.15 13.74 -1.00
N THR A 186 4.07 13.08 -1.41
CA THR A 186 3.10 13.62 -2.37
C THR A 186 1.70 13.40 -1.81
N THR A 187 0.86 14.42 -1.87
CA THR A 187 -0.57 14.27 -1.61
C THR A 187 -1.31 14.18 -2.94
N TYR A 188 -1.89 13.03 -3.21
CA TYR A 188 -2.84 12.87 -4.31
C TYR A 188 -4.21 13.33 -3.85
N PHE A 189 -4.96 13.96 -4.74
CA PHE A 189 -6.34 14.33 -4.49
C PHE A 189 -7.22 13.51 -5.42
N HIS A 190 -7.91 12.52 -4.86
CA HIS A 190 -8.80 11.65 -5.62
C HIS A 190 -10.18 12.27 -5.73
N SER A 191 -10.61 12.57 -6.96
CA SER A 191 -11.98 13.03 -7.23
C SER A 191 -12.92 11.83 -7.20
N LEU A 192 -13.79 11.77 -6.20
CA LEU A 192 -14.73 10.68 -6.02
C LEU A 192 -16.16 11.19 -6.28
N PRO A 193 -16.79 10.79 -7.39
CA PRO A 193 -18.20 11.11 -7.63
C PRO A 193 -19.09 10.35 -6.64
N GLY A 194 -20.20 10.97 -6.21
CA GLY A 194 -21.14 10.34 -5.27
C GLY A 194 -20.99 10.76 -3.81
N GLY A 195 -20.22 11.83 -3.56
CA GLY A 195 -20.13 12.48 -2.26
C GLY A 195 -19.43 11.67 -1.17
N PRO A 196 -19.75 11.92 0.12
CA PRO A 196 -19.11 11.24 1.25
C PRO A 196 -19.23 9.72 1.24
N GLY A 197 -20.30 9.18 0.67
CA GLY A 197 -20.50 7.72 0.51
C GLY A 197 -19.41 7.07 -0.35
N ALA A 198 -18.92 7.77 -1.37
CA ALA A 198 -17.84 7.28 -2.23
C ALA A 198 -16.51 7.13 -1.47
N VAL A 199 -16.27 7.95 -0.45
CA VAL A 199 -15.10 7.80 0.45
C VAL A 199 -15.20 6.49 1.23
N VAL A 200 -16.39 6.14 1.69
CA VAL A 200 -16.62 4.87 2.41
C VAL A 200 -16.35 3.69 1.47
N GLU A 201 -16.88 3.74 0.24
CA GLU A 201 -16.63 2.68 -0.77
C GLU A 201 -15.14 2.55 -1.11
N TRP A 202 -14.43 3.66 -1.26
CA TRP A 202 -12.98 3.67 -1.44
C TRP A 202 -12.25 2.86 -0.37
N PHE A 203 -12.60 3.07 0.91
CA PHE A 203 -11.92 2.44 2.01
C PHE A 203 -12.39 1.01 2.33
N LYS A 204 -13.55 0.57 1.86
CA LYS A 204 -13.99 -0.83 2.01
C LYS A 204 -13.00 -1.83 1.43
N GLY A 205 -12.33 -1.47 0.35
CA GLY A 205 -11.27 -2.29 -0.28
C GLY A 205 -9.90 -2.19 0.40
N SER A 206 -9.73 -1.41 1.46
CA SER A 206 -8.43 -1.16 2.09
C SER A 206 -8.53 -0.87 3.58
N GLY A 207 -8.53 0.40 3.99
CA GLY A 207 -8.43 0.84 5.39
C GLY A 207 -9.55 0.38 6.30
N LEU A 208 -10.78 0.17 5.79
CA LEU A 208 -11.92 -0.31 6.58
C LEU A 208 -11.89 -1.82 6.85
N ARG A 209 -11.17 -2.62 6.08
CA ARG A 209 -11.20 -4.08 6.21
C ARG A 209 -10.93 -4.59 7.62
N PRO A 210 -9.86 -4.18 8.31
CA PRO A 210 -9.60 -4.63 9.67
C PRO A 210 -10.77 -4.36 10.63
N PHE A 211 -11.54 -3.30 10.35
CA PHE A 211 -12.71 -2.93 11.16
C PHE A 211 -13.96 -3.74 10.80
N LEU A 212 -14.12 -4.11 9.53
CA LEU A 212 -15.34 -4.79 9.06
C LEU A 212 -15.29 -6.32 9.24
N GLU A 213 -14.10 -6.93 9.18
CA GLU A 213 -13.94 -8.39 9.31
C GLU A 213 -14.45 -8.96 10.64
N PRO A 214 -14.19 -8.35 11.82
CA PRO A 214 -14.62 -8.91 13.10
C PRO A 214 -16.12 -8.73 13.39
N LEU A 215 -16.83 -7.92 12.59
CA LEU A 215 -18.22 -7.53 12.85
C LEU A 215 -19.22 -8.50 12.20
N SER A 216 -20.33 -8.78 12.92
CA SER A 216 -21.52 -9.43 12.34
C SER A 216 -22.16 -8.56 11.24
N GLY A 217 -23.14 -9.10 10.51
CA GLY A 217 -23.82 -8.35 9.46
C GLY A 217 -24.50 -7.07 9.96
N GLU A 218 -25.20 -7.15 11.10
CA GLU A 218 -25.88 -6.01 11.72
C GLU A 218 -24.89 -4.99 12.28
N GLU A 219 -23.87 -5.44 13.01
CA GLU A 219 -22.82 -4.56 13.54
C GLU A 219 -22.06 -3.84 12.43
N ARG A 220 -21.79 -4.55 11.33
CA ARG A 220 -21.12 -3.98 10.14
C ARG A 220 -21.96 -2.88 9.51
N SER A 221 -23.25 -3.09 9.37
CA SER A 221 -24.17 -2.08 8.82
C SER A 221 -24.22 -0.85 9.71
N ALA A 222 -24.40 -1.03 11.02
CA ALA A 222 -24.44 0.05 11.99
C ALA A 222 -23.10 0.82 12.08
N TYR A 223 -21.96 0.11 12.02
CA TYR A 223 -20.64 0.74 11.98
C TYR A 223 -20.47 1.59 10.71
N LEU A 224 -20.82 1.05 9.55
CA LEU A 224 -20.73 1.77 8.28
C LEU A 224 -21.64 2.99 8.22
N GLU A 225 -22.87 2.89 8.73
CA GLU A 225 -23.81 4.01 8.82
C GLU A 225 -23.20 5.14 9.67
N ARG A 226 -22.72 4.81 10.87
CA ARG A 226 -22.09 5.78 11.76
C ARG A 226 -20.83 6.38 11.16
N TYR A 227 -19.97 5.56 10.56
CA TYR A 227 -18.77 6.04 9.88
C TYR A 227 -19.11 6.98 8.72
N THR A 228 -20.12 6.66 7.91
CA THR A 228 -20.60 7.50 6.81
C THR A 228 -21.08 8.87 7.31
N ALA A 229 -21.83 8.87 8.41
CA ALA A 229 -22.29 10.10 9.03
C ALA A 229 -21.12 11.01 9.53
N GLU A 230 -20.07 10.40 10.09
CA GLU A 230 -18.88 11.17 10.51
C GLU A 230 -18.05 11.66 9.30
N ILE A 231 -17.92 10.85 8.26
CA ILE A 231 -17.26 11.24 7.00
C ILE A 231 -17.97 12.43 6.34
N ALA A 232 -19.30 12.47 6.36
CA ALA A 232 -20.07 13.57 5.79
C ALA A 232 -19.81 14.95 6.47
N LYS A 233 -19.32 14.93 7.71
CA LYS A 233 -18.95 16.17 8.43
C LYS A 233 -17.59 16.73 8.01
N VAL A 234 -16.69 15.88 7.50
CA VAL A 234 -15.30 16.24 7.21
C VAL A 234 -14.97 16.20 5.71
N CYS A 235 -15.71 15.46 4.93
CA CYS A 235 -15.59 15.37 3.46
C CYS A 235 -16.78 16.08 2.83
N LEU A 236 -16.72 17.42 2.79
CA LEU A 236 -17.83 18.21 2.26
C LEU A 236 -17.94 18.04 0.74
N PRO A 237 -19.16 17.90 0.21
CA PRO A 237 -19.38 17.83 -1.23
C PRO A 237 -18.96 19.12 -1.95
N LEU A 238 -18.37 18.95 -3.13
CA LEU A 238 -18.11 20.02 -4.09
C LEU A 238 -19.39 20.41 -4.84
N ALA A 239 -19.31 21.45 -5.68
CA ALA A 239 -20.46 21.96 -6.42
C ALA A 239 -21.11 20.93 -7.36
N ASP A 240 -20.33 19.94 -7.83
CA ASP A 240 -20.77 18.82 -8.65
C ASP A 240 -21.31 17.60 -7.83
N GLY A 241 -21.35 17.74 -6.51
CA GLY A 241 -21.74 16.67 -5.58
C GLY A 241 -20.66 15.63 -5.29
N GLY A 242 -19.50 15.72 -5.93
CA GLY A 242 -18.34 14.87 -5.64
C GLY A 242 -17.58 15.32 -4.39
N VAL A 243 -16.57 14.54 -3.99
CA VAL A 243 -15.61 14.91 -2.94
C VAL A 243 -14.18 14.80 -3.45
N LEU A 244 -13.30 15.65 -2.94
CA LEU A 244 -11.88 15.56 -3.21
C LEU A 244 -11.18 14.95 -1.99
N LEU A 245 -10.79 13.67 -2.12
CA LEU A 245 -10.16 12.92 -1.03
C LEU A 245 -8.64 13.13 -1.06
N PRO A 246 -8.04 13.82 -0.06
CA PRO A 246 -6.58 13.91 0.06
C PRO A 246 -6.01 12.56 0.48
N PHE A 247 -4.95 12.14 -0.20
CA PHE A 247 -4.31 10.85 0.03
C PHE A 247 -2.78 11.00 0.04
N PRO A 248 -2.20 11.44 1.17
CA PRO A 248 -0.76 11.60 1.29
C PRO A 248 -0.05 10.24 1.28
N ARG A 249 1.12 10.24 0.64
CA ARG A 249 2.01 9.08 0.51
C ARG A 249 3.45 9.50 0.72
N VAL A 250 4.25 8.62 1.30
CA VAL A 250 5.70 8.74 1.37
C VAL A 250 6.35 7.80 0.37
N PHE A 251 7.42 8.26 -0.23
CA PHE A 251 8.20 7.56 -1.25
C PHE A 251 9.67 7.51 -0.83
N LEU A 252 10.31 6.40 -1.13
CA LEU A 252 11.74 6.18 -0.92
C LEU A 252 12.32 5.52 -2.18
N ALA A 253 13.34 6.13 -2.75
CA ALA A 253 14.14 5.57 -3.83
C ALA A 253 15.60 5.52 -3.38
N ALA A 254 16.13 4.33 -3.15
CA ALA A 254 17.47 4.15 -2.63
C ALA A 254 18.31 3.28 -3.56
N ILE A 255 19.54 3.70 -3.84
CA ILE A 255 20.48 3.01 -4.74
C ILE A 255 21.61 2.42 -3.90
N ARG A 256 21.88 1.14 -4.07
CA ARG A 256 23.00 0.45 -3.44
C ARG A 256 24.36 0.90 -3.95
#